data_1992d05d39cd1f88a1e66c25950e1e06
#
_entry.id   1992d05d39cd1f88a1e66c25950e1e06
#
_cell.length_a   1.000
_cell.length_b   1.000
_cell.length_c   1.000
_cell.angle_alpha   90.00
_cell.angle_beta   90.00
_cell.angle_gamma   90.00
#
_symmetry.space_group_name_H-M   'P 1'
#
loop_
_entity.id
_entity.type
_entity.pdbx_description
1 polymer ?
#
loop_
_entity_poly.entity_id
_entity_poly.type
_entity_poly.pdbx_seq_one_letter_code
_entity_poly.pdbx_strand_id
1 'polypeptide(L)'
;NVMLGMASFTPQGSNGAVLQMFNHGTVTAMLFLLVGVIYDRAHHRDVDGFGGLATVMPVYTGITAVAFFAALGLPGLSAFISEVLVLLGAWQRYPVLTIIGATAVILTAGYMLWALQRIWLGPLNEKYAEIPEINAREMFTLIPLAAIVVILGVYPHAILDLMQASLAQLNELVVAHAPLVASL
;
A
#
# COMPACT_ATOMS: atom_id res chain seq x y z
N ASN A 1 -2.79 4.04 10.15
CA ASN A 1 -2.41 2.67 10.57
C ASN A 1 -1.08 2.65 11.37
N VAL A 2 0.04 3.25 10.87
CA VAL A 2 1.35 3.21 11.56
C VAL A 2 1.27 3.67 13.01
N MET A 3 0.73 4.89 13.27
CA MET A 3 0.60 5.43 14.61
C MET A 3 -0.27 4.56 15.52
N LEU A 4 -1.34 3.99 15.00
CA LEU A 4 -2.22 3.09 15.74
C LEU A 4 -1.49 1.81 16.17
N GLY A 5 -0.70 1.22 15.26
CA GLY A 5 0.11 0.05 15.55
C GLY A 5 1.20 0.31 16.59
N MET A 6 1.93 1.41 16.45
CA MET A 6 2.97 1.79 17.43
C MET A 6 2.40 2.09 18.81
N ALA A 7 1.29 2.84 18.87
CA ALA A 7 0.64 3.20 20.14
C ALA A 7 0.02 1.99 20.87
N SER A 8 -0.16 0.87 20.19
CA SER A 8 -0.67 -0.35 20.83
C SER A 8 0.34 -1.02 21.78
N PHE A 9 1.64 -0.79 21.57
CA PHE A 9 2.74 -1.44 22.30
C PHE A 9 2.60 -2.96 22.39
N THR A 10 2.07 -3.55 21.33
CA THR A 10 1.96 -5.02 21.17
C THR A 10 2.94 -5.52 20.13
N PRO A 11 3.47 -6.75 20.24
CA PRO A 11 4.37 -7.29 19.22
C PRO A 11 3.76 -7.25 17.81
N GLN A 12 2.49 -7.60 17.67
CA GLN A 12 1.77 -7.56 16.40
C GLN A 12 1.67 -6.13 15.85
N GLY A 13 1.25 -5.19 16.70
CA GLY A 13 1.09 -3.78 16.30
C GLY A 13 2.41 -3.13 15.88
N SER A 14 3.49 -3.36 16.63
CA SER A 14 4.82 -2.84 16.31
C SER A 14 5.38 -3.43 15.02
N ASN A 15 5.31 -4.76 14.84
CA ASN A 15 5.71 -5.41 13.60
C ASN A 15 4.90 -4.92 12.40
N GLY A 16 3.56 -4.82 12.56
CA GLY A 16 2.67 -4.31 11.53
C GLY A 16 2.98 -2.86 11.18
N ALA A 17 3.26 -2.00 12.17
CA ALA A 17 3.58 -0.59 11.95
C ALA A 17 4.87 -0.40 11.13
N VAL A 18 5.96 -1.12 11.48
CA VAL A 18 7.23 -1.03 10.76
C VAL A 18 7.10 -1.62 9.35
N LEU A 19 6.42 -2.76 9.21
CA LEU A 19 6.14 -3.34 7.90
C LEU A 19 5.28 -2.40 7.05
N GLN A 20 4.31 -1.68 7.64
CA GLN A 20 3.49 -0.71 6.93
C GLN A 20 4.30 0.47 6.42
N MET A 21 5.30 0.95 7.16
CA MET A 21 6.21 2.01 6.67
C MET A 21 6.96 1.55 5.41
N PHE A 22 7.49 0.32 5.41
CA PHE A 22 8.16 -0.25 4.24
C PHE A 22 7.20 -0.40 3.05
N ASN A 23 6.02 -1.00 3.29
CA ASN A 23 5.01 -1.21 2.26
C ASN A 23 4.49 0.10 1.68
N HIS A 24 4.26 1.10 2.52
CA HIS A 24 3.87 2.44 2.08
C HIS A 24 4.92 3.05 1.15
N GLY A 25 6.20 2.96 1.53
CA GLY A 25 7.29 3.45 0.68
C GLY A 25 7.32 2.77 -0.69
N THR A 26 7.24 1.43 -0.72
CA THR A 26 7.28 0.64 -1.96
C THR A 26 6.07 0.90 -2.85
N VAL A 27 4.85 0.83 -2.29
CA VAL A 27 3.60 1.00 -3.05
C VAL A 27 3.46 2.44 -3.53
N THR A 28 3.77 3.43 -2.68
CA THR A 28 3.67 4.84 -3.06
C THR A 28 4.69 5.20 -4.14
N ALA A 29 5.93 4.70 -4.05
CA ALA A 29 6.92 4.88 -5.12
C ALA A 29 6.40 4.33 -6.45
N MET A 30 5.81 3.12 -6.44
CA MET A 30 5.23 2.51 -7.64
C MET A 30 4.08 3.34 -8.21
N LEU A 31 3.16 3.85 -7.36
CA LEU A 31 2.06 4.72 -7.79
C LEU A 31 2.57 6.03 -8.42
N PHE A 32 3.58 6.67 -7.83
CA PHE A 32 4.16 7.89 -8.39
C PHE A 32 4.87 7.64 -9.72
N LEU A 33 5.60 6.55 -9.86
CA LEU A 33 6.22 6.18 -11.14
C LEU A 33 5.16 5.93 -12.21
N LEU A 34 4.05 5.26 -11.88
CA LEU A 34 2.93 5.03 -12.80
C LEU A 34 2.27 6.34 -13.22
N VAL A 35 2.06 7.27 -12.29
CA VAL A 35 1.58 8.62 -12.63
C VAL A 35 2.57 9.35 -13.55
N GLY A 36 3.87 9.18 -13.34
CA GLY A 36 4.93 9.73 -14.22
C GLY A 36 4.80 9.19 -15.65
N VAL A 37 4.66 7.87 -15.80
CA VAL A 37 4.49 7.19 -17.10
C VAL A 37 3.33 7.78 -17.91
N ILE A 38 2.17 7.99 -17.30
CA ILE A 38 1.01 8.53 -18.01
C ILE A 38 1.15 10.04 -18.23
N TYR A 39 1.74 10.76 -17.28
CA TYR A 39 1.96 12.21 -17.41
C TYR A 39 2.92 12.56 -18.55
N ASP A 40 3.99 11.80 -18.74
CA ASP A 40 4.95 12.00 -19.84
C ASP A 40 4.28 11.86 -21.22
N ARG A 41 3.15 11.14 -21.31
CA ARG A 41 2.39 10.91 -22.55
C ARG A 41 1.21 11.88 -22.72
N ALA A 42 0.47 12.12 -21.63
CA ALA A 42 -0.77 12.89 -21.66
C ALA A 42 -0.62 14.36 -21.27
N HIS A 43 0.46 14.70 -20.54
CA HIS A 43 0.76 16.04 -20.00
C HIS A 43 -0.32 16.61 -19.06
N HIS A 44 -1.17 15.75 -18.50
CA HIS A 44 -2.14 16.09 -17.44
C HIS A 44 -2.37 14.90 -16.52
N ARG A 45 -3.10 15.11 -15.41
CA ARG A 45 -3.42 14.12 -14.39
C ARG A 45 -4.91 14.07 -14.05
N ASP A 46 -5.74 14.71 -14.85
CA ASP A 46 -7.18 14.78 -14.61
C ASP A 46 -7.83 13.43 -14.87
N VAL A 47 -8.47 12.87 -13.86
CA VAL A 47 -9.11 11.55 -13.91
C VAL A 47 -10.17 11.48 -15.01
N ASP A 48 -11.00 12.53 -15.12
CA ASP A 48 -12.08 12.62 -16.10
C ASP A 48 -11.57 12.87 -17.54
N GLY A 49 -10.28 13.16 -17.70
CA GLY A 49 -9.64 13.30 -19.01
C GLY A 49 -9.31 11.98 -19.67
N PHE A 50 -9.26 10.89 -18.91
CA PHE A 50 -8.94 9.54 -19.40
C PHE A 50 -10.18 8.69 -19.59
N GLY A 51 -9.99 7.46 -20.10
CA GLY A 51 -11.00 6.41 -20.24
C GLY A 51 -10.47 5.27 -21.08
N GLY A 52 -10.75 4.02 -20.66
CA GLY A 52 -10.46 2.83 -21.45
C GLY A 52 -8.99 2.55 -21.76
N LEU A 53 -8.04 3.08 -20.98
CA LEU A 53 -6.60 2.92 -21.23
C LEU A 53 -6.16 1.45 -21.25
N ALA A 54 -6.91 0.55 -20.62
CA ALA A 54 -6.61 -0.88 -20.62
C ALA A 54 -6.60 -1.50 -22.03
N THR A 55 -7.31 -0.89 -22.98
CA THR A 55 -7.38 -1.38 -24.38
C THR A 55 -6.13 -1.05 -25.19
N VAL A 56 -5.47 0.07 -24.88
CA VAL A 56 -4.31 0.59 -25.63
C VAL A 56 -2.99 0.41 -24.86
N MET A 57 -3.04 0.32 -23.51
CA MET A 57 -1.88 0.13 -22.64
C MET A 57 -2.11 -1.06 -21.67
N PRO A 58 -2.26 -2.30 -22.16
CA PRO A 58 -2.61 -3.44 -21.31
C PRO A 58 -1.52 -3.80 -20.30
N VAL A 59 -0.24 -3.72 -20.65
CA VAL A 59 0.87 -4.03 -19.74
C VAL A 59 0.96 -2.98 -18.62
N TYR A 60 0.91 -1.71 -18.97
CA TYR A 60 0.82 -0.62 -18.01
C TYR A 60 -0.37 -0.79 -17.07
N THR A 61 -1.54 -1.11 -17.60
CA THR A 61 -2.75 -1.34 -16.80
C THR A 61 -2.59 -2.52 -15.84
N GLY A 62 -1.96 -3.61 -16.28
CA GLY A 62 -1.68 -4.76 -15.42
C GLY A 62 -0.80 -4.41 -14.22
N ILE A 63 0.29 -3.66 -14.45
CA ILE A 63 1.19 -3.19 -13.38
C ILE A 63 0.45 -2.21 -12.47
N THR A 64 -0.35 -1.32 -13.03
CA THR A 64 -1.16 -0.35 -12.27
C THR A 64 -2.19 -1.07 -11.39
N ALA A 65 -2.84 -2.11 -11.90
CA ALA A 65 -3.79 -2.90 -11.11
C ALA A 65 -3.11 -3.53 -9.90
N VAL A 66 -1.89 -4.08 -10.04
CA VAL A 66 -1.10 -4.60 -8.90
C VAL A 66 -0.84 -3.49 -7.88
N ALA A 67 -0.43 -2.28 -8.32
CA ALA A 67 -0.16 -1.15 -7.43
C ALA A 67 -1.41 -0.70 -6.67
N PHE A 68 -2.54 -0.56 -7.36
CA PHE A 68 -3.81 -0.16 -6.79
C PHE A 68 -4.35 -1.21 -5.82
N PHE A 69 -4.32 -2.48 -6.18
CA PHE A 69 -4.73 -3.57 -5.29
C PHE A 69 -3.81 -3.70 -4.07
N ALA A 70 -2.53 -3.42 -4.21
CA ALA A 70 -1.63 -3.34 -3.07
C ALA A 70 -1.97 -2.14 -2.16
N ALA A 71 -2.27 -0.99 -2.73
CA ALA A 71 -2.62 0.22 -1.98
C ALA A 71 -3.93 0.09 -1.20
N LEU A 72 -4.89 -0.68 -1.73
CA LEU A 72 -6.17 -0.93 -1.05
C LEU A 72 -6.13 -2.10 -0.04
N GLY A 73 -4.97 -2.78 0.10
CA GLY A 73 -4.81 -3.87 1.05
C GLY A 73 -5.44 -5.19 0.60
N LEU A 74 -5.31 -5.56 -0.70
CA LEU A 74 -5.84 -6.85 -1.17
C LEU A 74 -5.06 -8.02 -0.57
N PRO A 75 -5.73 -9.07 -0.02
CA PRO A 75 -5.06 -10.31 0.42
C PRO A 75 -4.15 -10.90 -0.65
N GLY A 76 -2.94 -11.31 -0.25
CA GLY A 76 -1.90 -11.77 -1.17
C GLY A 76 -0.92 -10.68 -1.60
N LEU A 77 -1.15 -9.42 -1.24
CA LEU A 77 -0.21 -8.31 -1.44
C LEU A 77 0.29 -7.77 -0.09
N SER A 78 1.47 -7.16 -0.11
CA SER A 78 2.24 -6.88 1.11
C SER A 78 1.55 -5.94 2.11
N ALA A 79 0.79 -4.95 1.65
CA ALA A 79 0.12 -4.01 2.54
C ALA A 79 -0.97 -4.66 3.39
N PHE A 80 -1.67 -5.68 2.88
CA PHE A 80 -2.67 -6.43 3.64
C PHE A 80 -2.10 -7.01 4.95
N ILE A 81 -0.91 -7.63 4.88
CA ILE A 81 -0.27 -8.24 6.05
C ILE A 81 0.01 -7.20 7.14
N SER A 82 0.56 -6.06 6.75
CA SER A 82 0.87 -4.98 7.70
C SER A 82 -0.39 -4.37 8.31
N GLU A 83 -1.44 -4.18 7.54
CA GLU A 83 -2.72 -3.64 8.02
C GLU A 83 -3.40 -4.59 9.00
N VAL A 84 -3.44 -5.88 8.68
CA VAL A 84 -4.00 -6.91 9.58
C VAL A 84 -3.22 -6.96 10.90
N LEU A 85 -1.88 -6.97 10.86
CA LEU A 85 -1.05 -6.97 12.06
C LEU A 85 -1.28 -5.72 12.93
N VAL A 86 -1.39 -4.54 12.30
CA VAL A 86 -1.71 -3.30 13.03
C VAL A 86 -3.07 -3.38 13.69
N LEU A 87 -4.10 -3.79 12.96
CA LEU A 87 -5.46 -3.86 13.49
C LEU A 87 -5.58 -4.92 14.60
N LEU A 88 -4.96 -6.09 14.46
CA LEU A 88 -4.94 -7.12 15.50
C LEU A 88 -4.20 -6.67 16.75
N GLY A 89 -3.05 -6.01 16.59
CA GLY A 89 -2.30 -5.46 17.72
C GLY A 89 -3.05 -4.34 18.44
N ALA A 90 -3.64 -3.41 17.69
CA ALA A 90 -4.39 -2.30 18.23
C ALA A 90 -5.71 -2.72 18.88
N TRP A 91 -6.36 -3.77 18.37
CA TRP A 91 -7.61 -4.29 18.93
C TRP A 91 -7.50 -4.66 20.40
N GLN A 92 -6.37 -5.21 20.81
CA GLN A 92 -6.12 -5.64 22.17
C GLN A 92 -6.18 -4.47 23.17
N ARG A 93 -5.88 -3.26 22.73
CA ARG A 93 -5.76 -2.08 23.61
C ARG A 93 -6.78 -0.99 23.32
N TYR A 94 -7.12 -0.78 22.05
CA TYR A 94 -7.97 0.32 21.58
C TYR A 94 -9.05 -0.17 20.60
N PRO A 95 -10.01 -1.02 21.03
CA PRO A 95 -10.97 -1.63 20.10
C PRO A 95 -11.80 -0.60 19.33
N VAL A 96 -12.23 0.48 19.97
CA VAL A 96 -13.02 1.55 19.32
C VAL A 96 -12.21 2.28 18.25
N LEU A 97 -10.96 2.66 18.58
CA LEU A 97 -10.08 3.31 17.60
C LEU A 97 -9.72 2.36 16.44
N THR A 98 -9.61 1.07 16.72
CA THR A 98 -9.36 0.06 15.70
C THR A 98 -10.54 -0.07 14.73
N ILE A 99 -11.78 -0.05 15.21
CA ILE A 99 -12.97 -0.04 14.35
C ILE A 99 -12.96 1.21 13.46
N ILE A 100 -12.69 2.39 14.02
CA ILE A 100 -12.59 3.63 13.26
C ILE A 100 -11.46 3.51 12.22
N GLY A 101 -10.28 3.00 12.60
CA GLY A 101 -9.16 2.78 11.69
C GLY A 101 -9.47 1.81 10.56
N ALA A 102 -10.24 0.75 10.83
CA ALA A 102 -10.66 -0.22 9.83
C ALA A 102 -11.58 0.38 8.76
N THR A 103 -12.38 1.41 9.09
CA THR A 103 -13.20 2.10 8.07
C THR A 103 -12.36 2.80 7.01
N ALA A 104 -11.12 3.20 7.33
CA ALA A 104 -10.21 3.80 6.36
C ALA A 104 -9.86 2.84 5.21
N VAL A 105 -9.79 1.53 5.49
CA VAL A 105 -9.54 0.50 4.46
C VAL A 105 -10.69 0.48 3.43
N ILE A 106 -11.93 0.57 3.90
CA ILE A 106 -13.13 0.62 3.04
C ILE A 106 -13.12 1.87 2.17
N LEU A 107 -12.78 3.02 2.76
CA LEU A 107 -12.70 4.29 2.02
C LEU A 107 -11.58 4.26 0.97
N THR A 108 -10.42 3.71 1.33
CA THR A 108 -9.30 3.54 0.39
C THR A 108 -9.69 2.64 -0.78
N ALA A 109 -10.33 1.50 -0.51
CA ALA A 109 -10.84 0.62 -1.55
C ALA A 109 -11.84 1.34 -2.46
N GLY A 110 -12.74 2.13 -1.89
CA GLY A 110 -13.73 2.89 -2.65
C GLY A 110 -13.12 3.84 -3.66
N TYR A 111 -12.22 4.73 -3.23
CA TYR A 111 -11.65 5.72 -4.16
C TYR A 111 -10.62 5.13 -5.13
N MET A 112 -9.86 4.10 -4.72
CA MET A 112 -8.90 3.43 -5.60
C MET A 112 -9.63 2.68 -6.72
N LEU A 113 -10.66 1.89 -6.40
CA LEU A 113 -11.46 1.18 -7.41
C LEU A 113 -12.21 2.15 -8.32
N TRP A 114 -12.74 3.24 -7.77
CA TRP A 114 -13.37 4.30 -8.55
C TRP A 114 -12.42 4.93 -9.57
N ALA A 115 -11.18 5.25 -9.16
CA ALA A 115 -10.17 5.80 -10.04
C ALA A 115 -9.75 4.78 -11.13
N LEU A 116 -9.54 3.51 -10.73
CA LEU A 116 -9.20 2.43 -11.65
C LEU A 116 -10.28 2.26 -12.72
N GLN A 117 -11.55 2.25 -12.31
CA GLN A 117 -12.68 2.13 -13.23
C GLN A 117 -12.72 3.29 -14.23
N ARG A 118 -12.49 4.52 -13.79
CA ARG A 118 -12.59 5.70 -14.66
C ARG A 118 -11.45 5.84 -15.65
N ILE A 119 -10.24 5.59 -15.22
CA ILE A 119 -9.05 5.82 -16.04
C ILE A 119 -8.78 4.65 -16.99
N TRP A 120 -8.83 3.41 -16.47
CA TRP A 120 -8.38 2.24 -17.24
C TRP A 120 -9.52 1.44 -17.86
N LEU A 121 -10.70 1.41 -17.22
CA LEU A 121 -11.85 0.67 -17.71
C LEU A 121 -12.85 1.58 -18.40
N GLY A 122 -13.84 0.96 -19.08
CA GLY A 122 -14.88 1.70 -19.79
C GLY A 122 -14.51 2.04 -21.23
N PRO A 123 -15.26 2.95 -21.88
CA PRO A 123 -15.01 3.34 -23.26
C PRO A 123 -13.69 4.10 -23.41
N LEU A 124 -12.95 3.78 -24.46
CA LEU A 124 -11.70 4.46 -24.76
C LEU A 124 -11.97 5.92 -25.14
N ASN A 125 -11.22 6.83 -24.54
CA ASN A 125 -11.17 8.21 -25.02
C ASN A 125 -10.32 8.26 -26.30
N GLU A 126 -10.94 8.60 -27.43
CA GLU A 126 -10.31 8.61 -28.76
C GLU A 126 -9.05 9.46 -28.83
N LYS A 127 -8.93 10.48 -27.99
CA LYS A 127 -7.71 11.29 -27.88
C LYS A 127 -6.45 10.47 -27.57
N TYR A 128 -6.63 9.31 -26.91
CA TYR A 128 -5.53 8.43 -26.48
C TYR A 128 -5.48 7.11 -27.23
N ALA A 129 -6.19 6.99 -28.38
CA ALA A 129 -6.22 5.78 -29.16
C ALA A 129 -4.82 5.30 -29.66
N GLU A 130 -3.90 6.26 -29.86
CA GLU A 130 -2.53 5.99 -30.34
C GLU A 130 -1.47 6.21 -29.23
N ILE A 131 -1.86 6.26 -27.95
CA ILE A 131 -0.91 6.45 -26.84
C ILE A 131 0.06 5.25 -26.78
N PRO A 132 1.40 5.47 -26.73
CA PRO A 132 2.35 4.37 -26.72
C PRO A 132 2.32 3.61 -25.38
N GLU A 133 2.46 2.29 -25.46
CA GLU A 133 2.58 1.39 -24.31
C GLU A 133 3.84 1.71 -23.49
N ILE A 134 3.91 1.19 -22.26
CA ILE A 134 5.05 1.28 -21.36
C ILE A 134 6.33 0.72 -22.01
N ASN A 135 7.43 1.44 -21.89
CA ASN A 135 8.72 1.04 -22.47
C ASN A 135 9.56 0.17 -21.50
N ALA A 136 10.64 -0.45 -22.03
CA ALA A 136 11.48 -1.35 -21.26
C ALA A 136 12.16 -0.68 -20.05
N ARG A 137 12.52 0.60 -20.14
CA ARG A 137 13.13 1.37 -19.05
C ARG A 137 12.13 1.57 -17.91
N GLU A 138 10.89 1.95 -18.23
CA GLU A 138 9.81 2.12 -17.27
C GLU A 138 9.45 0.79 -16.60
N MET A 139 9.37 -0.30 -17.37
CA MET A 139 9.17 -1.65 -16.84
C MET A 139 10.30 -2.06 -15.88
N PHE A 140 11.55 -1.76 -16.20
CA PHE A 140 12.69 -2.08 -15.34
C PHE A 140 12.61 -1.41 -13.97
N THR A 141 11.98 -0.26 -13.86
CA THR A 141 11.77 0.44 -12.56
C THR A 141 10.55 -0.09 -11.81
N LEU A 142 9.49 -0.49 -12.49
CA LEU A 142 8.21 -0.88 -11.90
C LEU A 142 8.13 -2.36 -11.53
N ILE A 143 8.66 -3.26 -12.36
CA ILE A 143 8.57 -4.71 -12.14
C ILE A 143 9.23 -5.15 -10.83
N PRO A 144 10.44 -4.67 -10.43
CA PRO A 144 11.03 -5.03 -9.15
C PRO A 144 10.15 -4.62 -7.95
N LEU A 145 9.53 -3.45 -8.00
CA LEU A 145 8.63 -2.98 -6.95
C LEU A 145 7.36 -3.85 -6.87
N ALA A 146 6.77 -4.16 -8.02
CA ALA A 146 5.63 -5.07 -8.10
C ALA A 146 5.99 -6.47 -7.57
N ALA A 147 7.16 -6.98 -7.92
CA ALA A 147 7.64 -8.27 -7.42
C ALA A 147 7.81 -8.27 -5.89
N ILE A 148 8.42 -7.23 -5.31
CA ILE A 148 8.54 -7.07 -3.85
C ILE A 148 7.17 -7.10 -3.19
N VAL A 149 6.20 -6.35 -3.72
CA VAL A 149 4.83 -6.27 -3.18
C VAL A 149 4.14 -7.64 -3.17
N VAL A 150 4.30 -8.43 -4.25
CA VAL A 150 3.72 -9.77 -4.34
C VAL A 150 4.46 -10.76 -3.44
N ILE A 151 5.80 -10.77 -3.48
CA ILE A 151 6.63 -11.69 -2.68
C ILE A 151 6.36 -11.49 -1.20
N LEU A 152 6.36 -10.26 -0.70
CA LEU A 152 6.10 -9.97 0.71
C LEU A 152 4.63 -10.16 1.10
N GLY A 153 3.71 -10.13 0.14
CA GLY A 153 2.31 -10.45 0.38
C GLY A 153 2.07 -11.95 0.56
N VAL A 154 2.85 -12.79 -0.14
CA VAL A 154 2.76 -14.25 -0.06
C VAL A 154 3.69 -14.82 1.02
N TYR A 155 4.89 -14.26 1.16
CA TYR A 155 5.91 -14.71 2.10
C TYR A 155 6.44 -13.55 2.96
N PRO A 156 5.65 -13.03 3.92
CA PRO A 156 6.02 -11.88 4.74
C PRO A 156 7.16 -12.19 5.73
N HIS A 157 7.42 -13.48 6.04
CA HIS A 157 8.49 -13.89 6.94
C HIS A 157 9.88 -13.40 6.51
N ALA A 158 10.11 -13.20 5.21
CA ALA A 158 11.38 -12.68 4.69
C ALA A 158 11.80 -11.35 5.34
N ILE A 159 10.86 -10.51 5.73
CA ILE A 159 11.14 -9.22 6.38
C ILE A 159 10.75 -9.22 7.87
N LEU A 160 9.68 -9.93 8.25
CA LEU A 160 9.23 -9.99 9.65
C LEU A 160 10.30 -10.61 10.57
N ASP A 161 10.96 -11.68 10.14
CA ASP A 161 11.99 -12.36 10.93
C ASP A 161 13.21 -11.47 11.21
N LEU A 162 13.52 -10.55 10.30
CA LEU A 162 14.58 -9.55 10.50
C LEU A 162 14.26 -8.51 11.58
N MET A 163 12.96 -8.22 11.78
CA MET A 163 12.51 -7.14 12.66
C MET A 163 12.12 -7.62 14.05
N GLN A 164 11.64 -8.87 14.17
CA GLN A 164 10.99 -9.39 15.39
C GLN A 164 11.84 -9.22 16.65
N ALA A 165 13.13 -9.58 16.60
CA ALA A 165 14.01 -9.52 17.77
C ALA A 165 14.19 -8.09 18.30
N SER A 166 14.44 -7.14 17.40
CA SER A 166 14.64 -5.73 17.78
C SER A 166 13.35 -5.08 18.28
N LEU A 167 12.22 -5.40 17.66
CA LEU A 167 10.91 -4.85 18.05
C LEU A 167 10.42 -5.46 19.36
N ALA A 168 10.71 -6.74 19.65
CA ALA A 168 10.43 -7.34 20.94
C ALA A 168 11.18 -6.65 22.07
N GLN A 169 12.49 -6.44 21.92
CA GLN A 169 13.29 -5.69 22.89
C GLN A 169 12.78 -4.27 23.10
N LEU A 170 12.43 -3.56 22.03
CA LEU A 170 11.87 -2.21 22.12
C LEU A 170 10.55 -2.21 22.91
N ASN A 171 9.64 -3.13 22.63
CA ASN A 171 8.37 -3.24 23.34
C ASN A 171 8.58 -3.53 24.83
N GLU A 172 9.50 -4.43 25.19
CA GLU A 172 9.83 -4.74 26.58
C GLU A 172 10.38 -3.51 27.32
N LEU A 173 11.30 -2.76 26.69
CA LEU A 173 11.86 -1.54 27.25
C LEU A 173 10.79 -0.48 27.49
N VAL A 174 9.90 -0.27 26.52
CA VAL A 174 8.82 0.72 26.66
C VAL A 174 7.84 0.32 27.76
N VAL A 175 7.43 -0.94 27.81
CA VAL A 175 6.50 -1.44 28.84
C VAL A 175 7.13 -1.38 30.24
N ALA A 176 8.42 -1.71 30.37
CA ALA A 176 9.12 -1.63 31.65
C ALA A 176 9.23 -0.20 32.20
N HIS A 177 9.32 0.81 31.32
CA HIS A 177 9.45 2.22 31.73
C HIS A 177 8.10 2.98 31.71
N ALA A 178 7.04 2.39 31.23
CA ALA A 178 5.70 3.02 31.20
C ALA A 178 5.19 3.51 32.58
N PRO A 179 5.42 2.81 33.69
CA PRO A 179 5.03 3.30 35.04
C PRO A 179 5.71 4.60 35.44
N LEU A 180 6.94 4.84 34.99
CA LEU A 180 7.71 6.05 35.31
C LEU A 180 7.17 7.28 34.58
N VAL A 181 6.62 7.09 33.37
CA VAL A 181 6.04 8.18 32.58
C VAL A 181 4.62 8.53 33.03
N ALA A 182 3.88 7.56 33.58
CA ALA A 182 2.52 7.78 34.11
C ALA A 182 2.52 8.51 35.51
N SER A 183 3.68 8.63 36.13
CA SER A 183 3.87 9.32 37.46
C SER A 183 4.37 10.76 37.33
N LEU A 184 4.62 11.25 36.09
CA LEU A 184 4.96 12.65 35.78
C LEU A 184 3.72 13.39 35.27
#